data_debbf06a33f7f03b690118175192ae20
#
_entry.id   debbf06a33f7f03b690118175192ae20
#
_cell.length_a   1.000
_cell.length_b   1.000
_cell.length_c   1.000
_cell.angle_alpha   90.00
_cell.angle_beta   90.00
_cell.angle_gamma   90.00
#
_symmetry.space_group_name_H-M   'P 1'
#
loop_
_entity.id
_entity.type
_entity.pdbx_description
1 polymer ?
#
loop_
_entity_poly.entity_id
_entity_poly.type
_entity_poly.pdbx_seq_one_letter_code
_entity_poly.pdbx_strand_id
1 'polypeptide(L)'
;MARSEYLFTSESVSEGHPDKVCDRISDSIVDIFLAAEPEARVAVETMVTTNRIVLAGEVRGPESITAEKMEAAARNAVKEIGYEQDGFHWKNSNVDVYVHSQSSDIAQGVDAAGNKDEGAGDQGIMFGYACRETKVLMPAPIYLSHKILEDMATARHSGAEPGLLPDSKSQVTLKYVNGEPVGATSVVVSTQHTEDLDQAKVKEIVRPIVENVLPDGWMCPEDEFYVNPTGRFVIGGPDGDAGLTGRKIIVDTYGGAAPHGGGAFSGKDPTKVDRSAAYAARYLAKNVVAAGLADRCTIQLAYAIGVSKPLSVYVDMHDTGSVDAAKLEGALVEAMDLSPRGIREHLQLSRPIYTPSSSYGHFGRIPTDDGGFSWEKTDLVEAIKGALS
;
A
#
# COMPACT_ATOMS: atom_id res chain seq x y z
N MET A 1 0.42 -19.35 26.74
CA MET A 1 -0.90 -19.73 26.21
C MET A 1 -1.37 -18.60 25.30
N ALA A 2 -1.73 -18.89 24.07
CA ALA A 2 -2.37 -17.91 23.18
C ALA A 2 -3.68 -17.44 23.82
N ARG A 3 -4.05 -16.17 23.65
CA ARG A 3 -5.34 -15.64 24.13
C ARG A 3 -6.47 -16.34 23.39
N SER A 4 -7.43 -16.93 24.11
CA SER A 4 -8.59 -17.58 23.52
C SER A 4 -9.58 -16.58 22.89
N GLU A 5 -9.68 -15.37 23.44
CA GLU A 5 -10.49 -14.26 22.92
C GLU A 5 -9.76 -12.93 23.02
N TYR A 6 -9.87 -12.09 21.99
CA TYR A 6 -9.34 -10.72 21.97
C TYR A 6 -10.05 -9.87 20.91
N LEU A 7 -9.85 -8.56 21.02
CA LEU A 7 -10.25 -7.59 19.98
C LEU A 7 -9.00 -7.13 19.24
N PHE A 8 -9.13 -6.96 17.91
CA PHE A 8 -8.09 -6.36 17.10
C PHE A 8 -8.68 -5.37 16.12
N THR A 9 -8.03 -4.22 15.98
CA THR A 9 -8.51 -3.08 15.20
C THR A 9 -7.50 -2.72 14.13
N SER A 10 -7.99 -2.44 12.93
CA SER A 10 -7.21 -1.76 11.89
C SER A 10 -8.01 -0.60 11.31
N GLU A 11 -7.29 0.36 10.75
CA GLU A 11 -7.86 1.51 10.07
C GLU A 11 -7.37 1.62 8.63
N SER A 12 -8.14 2.29 7.80
CA SER A 12 -7.78 2.67 6.44
C SER A 12 -8.16 4.13 6.18
N VAL A 13 -7.55 4.71 5.15
CA VAL A 13 -7.87 6.03 4.65
C VAL A 13 -8.08 5.99 3.14
N SER A 14 -8.96 6.85 2.63
CA SER A 14 -9.29 6.90 1.20
C SER A 14 -8.19 7.54 0.35
N GLU A 15 -8.35 7.44 -0.97
CA GLU A 15 -7.48 8.11 -1.95
C GLU A 15 -7.42 9.64 -1.78
N GLY A 16 -8.48 10.24 -1.19
CA GLY A 16 -8.57 11.67 -0.93
C GLY A 16 -8.00 12.12 0.42
N HIS A 17 -7.59 11.20 1.29
CA HIS A 17 -6.87 11.59 2.50
C HIS A 17 -5.58 12.33 2.13
N PRO A 18 -5.21 13.45 2.80
CA PRO A 18 -4.06 14.28 2.43
C PRO A 18 -2.76 13.50 2.18
N ASP A 19 -2.41 12.55 3.05
CA ASP A 19 -1.22 11.72 2.88
C ASP A 19 -1.34 10.79 1.65
N LYS A 20 -2.54 10.26 1.35
CA LYS A 20 -2.75 9.40 0.18
C LYS A 20 -2.84 10.19 -1.13
N VAL A 21 -3.27 11.43 -1.10
CA VAL A 21 -3.10 12.38 -2.23
C VAL A 21 -1.63 12.52 -2.56
N CYS A 22 -0.75 12.67 -1.56
CA CYS A 22 0.69 12.74 -1.76
C CYS A 22 1.25 11.43 -2.34
N ASP A 23 0.86 10.27 -1.80
CA ASP A 23 1.28 8.97 -2.31
C ASP A 23 0.84 8.77 -3.76
N ARG A 24 -0.38 9.15 -4.11
CA ARG A 24 -0.91 9.07 -5.47
C ARG A 24 -0.12 9.95 -6.44
N ILE A 25 0.18 11.20 -6.05
CA ILE A 25 0.97 12.12 -6.87
C ILE A 25 2.38 11.55 -7.06
N SER A 26 3.05 11.14 -5.98
CA SER A 26 4.41 10.60 -6.02
C SER A 26 4.51 9.35 -6.90
N ASP A 27 3.55 8.41 -6.80
CA ASP A 27 3.52 7.22 -7.65
C ASP A 27 3.17 7.55 -9.11
N SER A 28 2.36 8.57 -9.37
CA SER A 28 2.13 9.06 -10.74
C SER A 28 3.41 9.61 -11.38
N ILE A 29 4.29 10.24 -10.58
CA ILE A 29 5.62 10.65 -11.05
C ILE A 29 6.50 9.43 -11.35
N VAL A 30 6.51 8.42 -10.48
CA VAL A 30 7.24 7.15 -10.76
C VAL A 30 6.78 6.55 -12.08
N ASP A 31 5.48 6.47 -12.30
CA ASP A 31 4.90 5.85 -13.48
C ASP A 31 5.23 6.58 -14.79
N ILE A 32 5.22 7.92 -14.82
CA ILE A 32 5.61 8.65 -16.05
C ILE A 32 7.08 8.48 -16.40
N PHE A 33 7.97 8.32 -15.40
CA PHE A 33 9.38 8.01 -15.63
C PHE A 33 9.57 6.58 -16.15
N LEU A 34 8.96 5.58 -15.48
CA LEU A 34 9.09 4.18 -15.90
C LEU A 34 8.42 3.90 -17.25
N ALA A 35 7.36 4.60 -17.60
CA ALA A 35 6.75 4.53 -18.93
C ALA A 35 7.67 5.03 -20.04
N ALA A 36 8.51 6.04 -19.74
CA ALA A 36 9.47 6.60 -20.69
C ALA A 36 10.79 5.83 -20.72
N GLU A 37 11.25 5.33 -19.57
CA GLU A 37 12.49 4.56 -19.41
C GLU A 37 12.34 3.55 -18.23
N PRO A 38 12.27 2.24 -18.51
CA PRO A 38 12.09 1.22 -17.46
C PRO A 38 13.21 1.17 -16.41
N GLU A 39 14.40 1.70 -16.73
CA GLU A 39 15.56 1.77 -15.83
C GLU A 39 15.69 3.15 -15.15
N ALA A 40 14.70 4.01 -15.26
CA ALA A 40 14.68 5.30 -14.57
C ALA A 40 14.80 5.13 -13.04
N ARG A 41 15.47 6.07 -12.39
CA ARG A 41 15.59 6.15 -10.94
C ARG A 41 14.77 7.33 -10.44
N VAL A 42 13.88 7.07 -9.49
CA VAL A 42 12.96 8.08 -8.96
C VAL A 42 12.91 7.97 -7.44
N ALA A 43 13.12 9.09 -6.79
CA ALA A 43 12.84 9.27 -5.37
C ALA A 43 12.18 10.65 -5.24
N VAL A 44 10.85 10.71 -5.34
CA VAL A 44 10.09 11.95 -5.32
C VAL A 44 9.03 11.88 -4.23
N GLU A 45 9.12 12.81 -3.30
CA GLU A 45 8.19 13.01 -2.21
C GLU A 45 7.28 14.20 -2.53
N THR A 46 6.05 14.12 -2.07
CA THR A 46 5.04 15.14 -2.24
C THR A 46 4.59 15.66 -0.87
N MET A 47 4.41 16.96 -0.77
CA MET A 47 3.69 17.60 0.33
C MET A 47 2.48 18.35 -0.25
N VAL A 48 1.33 18.24 0.42
CA VAL A 48 0.13 19.01 0.09
C VAL A 48 -0.38 19.77 1.31
N THR A 49 -0.94 20.93 1.07
CA THR A 49 -1.66 21.75 2.04
C THR A 49 -2.62 22.67 1.29
N THR A 50 -3.35 23.57 1.98
CA THR A 50 -4.29 24.51 1.36
C THR A 50 -3.69 25.16 0.11
N ASN A 51 -4.32 24.94 -1.05
CA ASN A 51 -3.96 25.46 -2.36
C ASN A 51 -2.50 25.27 -2.79
N ARG A 52 -1.79 24.27 -2.25
CA ARG A 52 -0.39 24.03 -2.59
C ARG A 52 -0.02 22.55 -2.70
N ILE A 53 0.78 22.25 -3.71
CA ILE A 53 1.43 20.94 -3.94
C ILE A 53 2.92 21.22 -4.10
N VAL A 54 3.77 20.52 -3.37
CA VAL A 54 5.22 20.60 -3.47
C VAL A 54 5.77 19.23 -3.81
N LEU A 55 6.53 19.15 -4.91
CA LEU A 55 7.27 17.96 -5.33
C LEU A 55 8.76 18.20 -5.02
N ALA A 56 9.38 17.29 -4.29
CA ALA A 56 10.80 17.38 -3.95
C ALA A 56 11.48 16.02 -4.07
N GLY A 57 12.74 16.01 -4.50
CA GLY A 57 13.50 14.77 -4.61
C GLY A 57 14.49 14.74 -5.75
N GLU A 58 14.91 13.54 -6.12
CA GLU A 58 15.90 13.33 -7.18
C GLU A 58 15.47 12.26 -8.16
N VAL A 59 15.88 12.44 -9.42
CA VAL A 59 15.57 11.53 -10.53
C VAL A 59 16.78 11.30 -11.42
N ARG A 60 16.84 10.13 -12.03
CA ARG A 60 17.71 9.82 -13.17
C ARG A 60 16.87 9.15 -14.24
N GLY A 61 16.65 9.84 -15.34
CA GLY A 61 15.79 9.38 -16.43
C GLY A 61 15.82 10.35 -17.60
N PRO A 62 14.93 10.18 -18.58
CA PRO A 62 14.98 10.95 -19.81
C PRO A 62 14.65 12.44 -19.56
N GLU A 63 15.46 13.32 -20.19
CA GLU A 63 15.27 14.78 -20.13
C GLU A 63 13.88 15.24 -20.63
N SER A 64 13.21 14.35 -21.37
CA SER A 64 11.83 14.62 -21.85
C SER A 64 10.79 14.66 -20.74
N ILE A 65 11.10 14.18 -19.53
CA ILE A 65 10.23 14.33 -18.35
C ILE A 65 10.64 15.61 -17.62
N THR A 66 10.01 16.71 -18.00
CA THR A 66 10.29 18.06 -17.49
C THR A 66 9.46 18.37 -16.24
N ALA A 67 9.75 19.50 -15.57
CA ALA A 67 8.97 20.00 -14.44
C ALA A 67 7.48 20.19 -14.79
N GLU A 68 7.20 20.68 -16.01
CA GLU A 68 5.82 20.87 -16.50
C GLU A 68 5.08 19.53 -16.66
N LYS A 69 5.76 18.45 -17.06
CA LYS A 69 5.15 17.11 -17.13
C LYS A 69 4.90 16.53 -15.73
N MET A 70 5.80 16.76 -14.78
CA MET A 70 5.59 16.37 -13.38
C MET A 70 4.43 17.14 -12.76
N GLU A 71 4.33 18.47 -13.00
CA GLU A 71 3.18 19.28 -12.61
C GLU A 71 1.88 18.75 -13.23
N ALA A 72 1.89 18.43 -14.52
CA ALA A 72 0.71 17.89 -15.21
C ALA A 72 0.26 16.54 -14.62
N ALA A 73 1.20 15.65 -14.29
CA ALA A 73 0.91 14.38 -13.63
C ALA A 73 0.30 14.59 -12.23
N ALA A 74 0.85 15.52 -11.43
CA ALA A 74 0.33 15.86 -10.12
C ALA A 74 -1.11 16.41 -10.22
N ARG A 75 -1.37 17.33 -11.15
CA ARG A 75 -2.72 17.88 -11.39
C ARG A 75 -3.70 16.81 -11.84
N ASN A 76 -3.27 15.90 -12.71
CA ASN A 76 -4.11 14.80 -13.17
C ASN A 76 -4.47 13.85 -12.01
N ALA A 77 -3.53 13.51 -11.15
CA ALA A 77 -3.79 12.71 -9.95
C ALA A 77 -4.84 13.36 -9.05
N VAL A 78 -4.71 14.65 -8.76
CA VAL A 78 -5.70 15.43 -7.96
C VAL A 78 -7.07 15.47 -8.63
N LYS A 79 -7.10 15.60 -9.98
CA LYS A 79 -8.34 15.58 -10.76
C LYS A 79 -9.04 14.22 -10.72
N GLU A 80 -8.29 13.13 -10.87
CA GLU A 80 -8.82 11.77 -10.79
C GLU A 80 -9.38 11.45 -9.40
N ILE A 81 -8.74 11.92 -8.33
CA ILE A 81 -9.26 11.84 -6.96
C ILE A 81 -10.57 12.63 -6.82
N GLY A 82 -10.77 13.70 -7.59
CA GLY A 82 -11.99 14.49 -7.62
C GLY A 82 -11.96 15.75 -6.75
N TYR A 83 -10.79 16.35 -6.50
CA TYR A 83 -10.69 17.60 -5.76
C TYR A 83 -10.96 18.84 -6.65
N GLU A 84 -12.10 19.48 -6.39
CA GLU A 84 -12.56 20.74 -7.01
C GLU A 84 -13.11 21.74 -5.97
N GLN A 85 -12.54 21.77 -4.77
CA GLN A 85 -12.94 22.67 -3.69
C GLN A 85 -12.05 23.92 -3.63
N ASP A 86 -12.55 25.01 -3.05
CA ASP A 86 -11.85 26.32 -3.02
C ASP A 86 -10.45 26.24 -2.39
N GLY A 87 -10.29 25.47 -1.31
CA GLY A 87 -9.03 25.31 -0.63
C GLY A 87 -8.08 24.28 -1.22
N PHE A 88 -8.54 23.43 -2.18
CA PHE A 88 -7.69 22.48 -2.90
C PHE A 88 -8.35 22.03 -4.21
N HIS A 89 -7.76 22.40 -5.34
CA HIS A 89 -8.36 22.19 -6.66
C HIS A 89 -7.30 21.78 -7.68
N TRP A 90 -7.56 20.73 -8.47
CA TRP A 90 -6.62 20.20 -9.46
C TRP A 90 -6.08 21.26 -10.45
N LYS A 91 -6.89 22.27 -10.79
CA LYS A 91 -6.54 23.32 -11.76
C LYS A 91 -5.87 24.53 -11.10
N ASN A 92 -6.32 24.90 -9.89
CA ASN A 92 -6.01 26.22 -9.31
C ASN A 92 -4.92 26.18 -8.23
N SER A 93 -4.65 25.00 -7.62
CA SER A 93 -3.58 24.86 -6.62
C SER A 93 -2.22 25.19 -7.23
N ASN A 94 -1.36 25.87 -6.47
CA ASN A 94 0.01 26.12 -6.87
C ASN A 94 0.82 24.82 -6.80
N VAL A 95 1.63 24.55 -7.82
CA VAL A 95 2.53 23.39 -7.85
C VAL A 95 3.97 23.88 -7.91
N ASP A 96 4.76 23.55 -6.92
CA ASP A 96 6.19 23.87 -6.84
C ASP A 96 7.00 22.58 -7.06
N VAL A 97 7.91 22.59 -8.04
CA VAL A 97 8.72 21.42 -8.40
C VAL A 97 10.19 21.67 -8.03
N TYR A 98 10.66 20.97 -7.00
CA TYR A 98 12.05 20.99 -6.51
C TYR A 98 12.73 19.63 -6.73
N VAL A 99 12.54 19.06 -7.92
CA VAL A 99 13.14 17.80 -8.33
C VAL A 99 14.41 18.08 -9.13
N HIS A 100 15.50 17.42 -8.77
CA HIS A 100 16.81 17.60 -9.41
C HIS A 100 17.40 16.26 -9.86
N SER A 101 18.46 16.31 -10.65
CA SER A 101 19.17 15.10 -11.10
C SER A 101 19.90 14.42 -9.94
N GLN A 102 19.82 13.09 -9.87
CA GLN A 102 20.52 12.28 -8.86
C GLN A 102 22.04 12.53 -8.91
N SER A 103 22.67 12.61 -7.74
CA SER A 103 24.12 12.78 -7.67
C SER A 103 24.89 11.56 -8.19
N SER A 104 26.06 11.82 -8.83
CA SER A 104 26.94 10.77 -9.35
C SER A 104 27.48 9.82 -8.26
N ASP A 105 27.59 10.30 -7.02
CA ASP A 105 28.15 9.52 -5.90
C ASP A 105 27.22 8.39 -5.46
N ILE A 106 25.89 8.63 -5.49
CA ILE A 106 24.88 7.61 -5.21
C ILE A 106 24.88 6.54 -6.31
N ALA A 107 25.03 6.96 -7.57
CA ALA A 107 25.05 6.04 -8.72
C ALA A 107 26.21 5.02 -8.65
N GLN A 108 27.40 5.42 -8.19
CA GLN A 108 28.56 4.53 -8.09
C GLN A 108 28.40 3.37 -7.11
N GLY A 109 27.60 3.56 -6.04
CA GLY A 109 27.38 2.52 -5.01
C GLY A 109 26.37 1.44 -5.45
N VAL A 110 25.48 1.77 -6.37
CA VAL A 110 24.28 1.00 -6.69
C VAL A 110 24.34 0.34 -8.07
N ASP A 111 24.96 1.01 -9.06
CA ASP A 111 25.01 0.51 -10.42
C ASP A 111 25.93 -0.71 -10.58
N ALA A 112 25.49 -1.68 -11.37
CA ALA A 112 26.34 -2.80 -11.76
C ALA A 112 27.53 -2.28 -12.58
N ALA A 113 28.76 -2.60 -12.16
CA ALA A 113 29.98 -2.21 -12.85
C ALA A 113 30.92 -3.41 -12.98
N GLY A 114 31.27 -3.78 -14.19
CA GLY A 114 32.13 -4.94 -14.46
C GLY A 114 31.50 -6.26 -14.02
N ASN A 115 32.15 -7.00 -13.13
CA ASN A 115 31.66 -8.27 -12.59
C ASN A 115 30.82 -8.13 -11.30
N LYS A 116 30.46 -6.92 -10.91
CA LYS A 116 29.67 -6.67 -9.69
C LYS A 116 28.19 -6.61 -10.04
N ASP A 117 27.38 -7.46 -9.38
CA ASP A 117 25.91 -7.36 -9.42
C ASP A 117 25.42 -6.07 -8.81
N GLU A 118 24.24 -5.64 -9.24
CA GLU A 118 23.52 -4.49 -8.66
C GLU A 118 23.30 -4.71 -7.16
N GLY A 119 23.86 -3.85 -6.34
CA GLY A 119 23.69 -3.88 -4.89
C GLY A 119 22.43 -3.14 -4.44
N ALA A 120 21.96 -3.42 -3.22
CA ALA A 120 20.89 -2.64 -2.62
C ALA A 120 21.29 -1.17 -2.49
N GLY A 121 20.38 -0.27 -2.85
CA GLY A 121 20.61 1.19 -2.81
C GLY A 121 20.70 1.76 -1.41
N ASP A 122 20.20 1.03 -0.41
CA ASP A 122 20.27 1.38 1.00
C ASP A 122 20.28 0.11 1.86
N GLN A 123 20.58 0.28 3.15
CA GLN A 123 20.31 -0.73 4.16
C GLN A 123 18.82 -0.72 4.52
N GLY A 124 18.29 -1.86 4.99
CA GLY A 124 16.91 -1.91 5.47
C GLY A 124 16.47 -3.29 5.88
N ILE A 125 15.33 -3.33 6.56
CA ILE A 125 14.58 -4.54 6.87
C ILE A 125 13.16 -4.40 6.30
N MET A 126 12.67 -5.43 5.63
CA MET A 126 11.35 -5.46 5.01
C MET A 126 10.60 -6.68 5.49
N PHE A 127 9.29 -6.52 5.70
CA PHE A 127 8.44 -7.60 6.19
C PHE A 127 7.37 -7.94 5.16
N GLY A 128 7.13 -9.24 5.01
CA GLY A 128 5.98 -9.81 4.33
C GLY A 128 5.12 -10.57 5.31
N TYR A 129 3.81 -10.56 5.10
CA TYR A 129 2.86 -11.31 5.92
C TYR A 129 1.73 -11.87 5.07
N ALA A 130 1.25 -13.05 5.45
CA ALA A 130 0.03 -13.64 4.93
C ALA A 130 -0.65 -14.48 6.02
N CYS A 131 -1.99 -14.53 5.98
CA CYS A 131 -2.81 -15.36 6.86
C CYS A 131 -4.10 -15.79 6.17
N ARG A 132 -4.78 -16.82 6.69
CA ARG A 132 -5.99 -17.40 6.09
C ARG A 132 -7.29 -16.69 6.46
N GLU A 133 -7.24 -15.48 7.02
CA GLU A 133 -8.42 -14.76 7.48
C GLU A 133 -9.33 -14.27 6.33
N THR A 134 -8.76 -14.08 5.13
CA THR A 134 -9.50 -13.65 3.94
C THR A 134 -9.08 -14.46 2.71
N LYS A 135 -9.90 -14.41 1.63
CA LYS A 135 -9.60 -15.09 0.36
C LYS A 135 -8.32 -14.61 -0.31
N VAL A 136 -7.91 -13.37 -0.04
CA VAL A 136 -6.67 -12.77 -0.56
C VAL A 136 -5.47 -12.96 0.37
N LEU A 137 -5.66 -13.74 1.44
CA LEU A 137 -4.65 -14.06 2.45
C LEU A 137 -4.11 -12.81 3.17
N MET A 138 -5.02 -11.92 3.56
CA MET A 138 -4.77 -10.71 4.35
C MET A 138 -5.48 -10.77 5.69
N PRO A 139 -4.98 -10.02 6.71
CA PRO A 139 -5.73 -9.80 7.95
C PRO A 139 -7.10 -9.17 7.67
N ALA A 140 -8.14 -9.72 8.28
CA ALA A 140 -9.52 -9.28 8.03
C ALA A 140 -9.78 -7.81 8.40
N PRO A 141 -9.30 -7.26 9.53
CA PRO A 141 -9.62 -5.88 9.91
C PRO A 141 -9.14 -4.85 8.89
N ILE A 142 -7.88 -4.95 8.41
CA ILE A 142 -7.36 -4.02 7.41
C ILE A 142 -8.02 -4.22 6.05
N TYR A 143 -8.23 -5.47 5.65
CA TYR A 143 -8.90 -5.79 4.39
C TYR A 143 -10.31 -5.19 4.33
N LEU A 144 -11.12 -5.39 5.39
CA LEU A 144 -12.49 -4.84 5.46
C LEU A 144 -12.48 -3.32 5.53
N SER A 145 -11.53 -2.72 6.26
CA SER A 145 -11.38 -1.26 6.29
C SER A 145 -11.07 -0.69 4.90
N HIS A 146 -10.18 -1.31 4.13
CA HIS A 146 -9.93 -0.92 2.74
C HIS A 146 -11.17 -1.05 1.86
N LYS A 147 -11.88 -2.18 1.94
CA LYS A 147 -13.04 -2.44 1.10
C LYS A 147 -14.19 -1.47 1.34
N ILE A 148 -14.45 -1.07 2.58
CA ILE A 148 -15.45 -0.03 2.89
C ILE A 148 -15.13 1.25 2.12
N LEU A 149 -13.89 1.73 2.16
CA LEU A 149 -13.52 2.98 1.51
C LEU A 149 -13.41 2.86 -0.02
N GLU A 150 -12.99 1.71 -0.53
CA GLU A 150 -12.97 1.43 -1.97
C GLU A 150 -14.38 1.44 -2.56
N ASP A 151 -15.36 0.83 -1.87
CA ASP A 151 -16.74 0.82 -2.30
C ASP A 151 -17.41 2.20 -2.16
N MET A 152 -17.07 2.97 -1.12
CA MET A 152 -17.47 4.38 -1.00
C MET A 152 -16.92 5.23 -2.14
N ALA A 153 -15.65 5.07 -2.50
CA ALA A 153 -15.04 5.78 -3.63
C ALA A 153 -15.70 5.38 -4.96
N THR A 154 -16.01 4.10 -5.14
CA THR A 154 -16.75 3.61 -6.31
C THR A 154 -18.13 4.25 -6.42
N ALA A 155 -18.88 4.34 -5.31
CA ALA A 155 -20.19 5.00 -5.26
C ALA A 155 -20.07 6.50 -5.61
N ARG A 156 -19.04 7.18 -5.12
CA ARG A 156 -18.75 8.58 -5.44
C ARG A 156 -18.39 8.78 -6.90
N HIS A 157 -17.43 8.02 -7.43
CA HIS A 157 -16.95 8.15 -8.82
C HIS A 157 -18.02 7.78 -9.86
N SER A 158 -18.90 6.82 -9.55
CA SER A 158 -20.02 6.47 -10.43
C SER A 158 -21.17 7.49 -10.39
N GLY A 159 -21.16 8.42 -9.43
CA GLY A 159 -22.25 9.37 -9.21
C GLY A 159 -23.47 8.72 -8.52
N ALA A 160 -23.39 7.50 -8.02
CA ALA A 160 -24.45 6.87 -7.24
C ALA A 160 -24.69 7.60 -5.90
N GLU A 161 -23.60 8.10 -5.30
CA GLU A 161 -23.62 8.88 -4.06
C GLU A 161 -22.85 10.20 -4.24
N PRO A 162 -23.45 11.18 -4.95
CA PRO A 162 -22.75 12.44 -5.28
C PRO A 162 -22.51 13.34 -4.06
N GLY A 163 -23.16 13.06 -2.93
CA GLY A 163 -22.93 13.77 -1.68
C GLY A 163 -21.69 13.34 -0.91
N LEU A 164 -21.06 12.21 -1.27
CA LEU A 164 -19.76 11.82 -0.72
C LEU A 164 -18.62 12.59 -1.39
N LEU A 165 -17.64 13.03 -0.61
CA LEU A 165 -16.46 13.75 -1.07
C LEU A 165 -15.18 12.91 -0.83
N PRO A 166 -14.01 13.31 -1.41
CA PRO A 166 -12.87 12.41 -1.52
C PRO A 166 -12.23 11.94 -0.20
N ASP A 167 -12.22 12.77 0.85
CA ASP A 167 -11.54 12.45 2.11
C ASP A 167 -12.39 11.58 3.02
N SER A 168 -11.90 10.41 3.36
CA SER A 168 -12.57 9.53 4.32
C SER A 168 -11.61 8.58 5.03
N LYS A 169 -12.05 8.10 6.19
CA LYS A 169 -11.35 7.11 7.03
C LYS A 169 -12.34 6.04 7.48
N SER A 170 -11.86 4.82 7.61
CA SER A 170 -12.60 3.70 8.20
C SER A 170 -11.77 3.02 9.26
N GLN A 171 -12.42 2.47 10.26
CA GLN A 171 -11.78 1.64 11.29
C GLN A 171 -12.72 0.49 11.61
N VAL A 172 -12.18 -0.73 11.60
CA VAL A 172 -12.94 -1.95 11.90
C VAL A 172 -12.27 -2.68 13.06
N THR A 173 -13.05 -2.93 14.13
CA THR A 173 -12.63 -3.73 15.26
C THR A 173 -13.34 -5.08 15.20
N LEU A 174 -12.56 -6.16 15.09
CA LEU A 174 -13.06 -7.52 15.08
C LEU A 174 -12.81 -8.25 16.39
N LYS A 175 -13.76 -9.07 16.81
CA LYS A 175 -13.58 -10.08 17.84
C LYS A 175 -12.94 -11.31 17.22
N TYR A 176 -11.91 -11.83 17.91
CA TYR A 176 -11.24 -13.08 17.60
C TYR A 176 -11.55 -14.12 18.66
N VAL A 177 -11.80 -15.34 18.22
CA VAL A 177 -11.97 -16.52 19.08
C VAL A 177 -11.05 -17.63 18.57
N ASN A 178 -10.16 -18.11 19.42
CA ASN A 178 -9.14 -19.13 19.07
C ASN A 178 -8.29 -18.74 17.83
N GLY A 179 -8.04 -17.44 17.67
CA GLY A 179 -7.22 -16.93 16.57
C GLY A 179 -7.96 -16.65 15.26
N GLU A 180 -9.27 -16.91 15.19
CA GLU A 180 -10.11 -16.66 14.03
C GLU A 180 -11.04 -15.47 14.26
N PRO A 181 -11.21 -14.55 13.28
CA PRO A 181 -12.14 -13.44 13.38
C PRO A 181 -13.59 -13.96 13.26
N VAL A 182 -14.48 -13.49 14.15
CA VAL A 182 -15.85 -14.02 14.26
C VAL A 182 -16.94 -12.95 14.08
N GLY A 183 -16.58 -11.67 14.03
CA GLY A 183 -17.55 -10.58 13.83
C GLY A 183 -16.99 -9.23 14.24
N ALA A 184 -17.61 -8.15 13.76
CA ALA A 184 -17.26 -6.80 14.15
C ALA A 184 -17.90 -6.43 15.49
N THR A 185 -17.13 -5.81 16.35
CA THR A 185 -17.60 -5.23 17.62
C THR A 185 -17.76 -3.73 17.51
N SER A 186 -17.03 -3.08 16.60
CA SER A 186 -17.19 -1.65 16.32
C SER A 186 -16.76 -1.34 14.89
N VAL A 187 -17.45 -0.41 14.24
CA VAL A 187 -17.10 0.16 12.94
C VAL A 187 -17.21 1.68 13.02
N VAL A 188 -16.14 2.37 12.62
CA VAL A 188 -16.11 3.82 12.53
C VAL A 188 -15.86 4.22 11.07
N VAL A 189 -16.69 5.12 10.54
CA VAL A 189 -16.48 5.75 9.24
C VAL A 189 -16.55 7.27 9.41
N SER A 190 -15.49 7.96 9.03
CA SER A 190 -15.49 9.42 8.92
C SER A 190 -15.34 9.76 7.45
N THR A 191 -16.30 10.50 6.88
CA THR A 191 -16.28 10.83 5.46
C THR A 191 -16.65 12.29 5.21
N GLN A 192 -15.88 12.93 4.36
CA GLN A 192 -16.21 14.25 3.83
C GLN A 192 -17.48 14.17 2.99
N HIS A 193 -18.33 15.19 3.11
CA HIS A 193 -19.64 15.24 2.44
C HIS A 193 -19.98 16.67 2.02
N THR A 194 -20.94 16.78 1.09
CA THR A 194 -21.49 18.07 0.67
C THR A 194 -22.26 18.77 1.80
N GLU A 195 -22.36 20.10 1.73
CA GLU A 195 -22.93 20.92 2.80
C GLU A 195 -24.42 20.67 3.06
N ASP A 196 -25.14 20.16 2.07
CA ASP A 196 -26.57 19.85 2.11
C ASP A 196 -26.92 18.56 2.85
N LEU A 197 -25.89 17.72 3.15
CA LEU A 197 -26.09 16.49 3.94
C LEU A 197 -25.85 16.75 5.43
N ASP A 198 -26.74 16.20 6.27
CA ASP A 198 -26.51 16.09 7.70
C ASP A 198 -25.91 14.72 8.07
N GLN A 199 -25.51 14.56 9.33
CA GLN A 199 -24.91 13.33 9.83
C GLN A 199 -25.82 12.11 9.69
N ALA A 200 -27.13 12.26 9.89
CA ALA A 200 -28.08 11.17 9.78
C ALA A 200 -28.14 10.66 8.33
N LYS A 201 -28.16 11.58 7.38
CA LYS A 201 -28.18 11.25 5.95
C LYS A 201 -26.88 10.60 5.50
N VAL A 202 -25.74 11.08 5.97
CA VAL A 202 -24.44 10.42 5.70
C VAL A 202 -24.45 8.99 6.27
N LYS A 203 -25.00 8.78 7.46
CA LYS A 203 -25.12 7.43 8.05
C LYS A 203 -26.03 6.51 7.22
N GLU A 204 -27.14 7.02 6.68
CA GLU A 204 -28.03 6.27 5.77
C GLU A 204 -27.31 5.83 4.48
N ILE A 205 -26.44 6.67 3.93
CA ILE A 205 -25.63 6.36 2.73
C ILE A 205 -24.54 5.32 3.03
N VAL A 206 -23.82 5.49 4.13
CA VAL A 206 -22.66 4.65 4.48
C VAL A 206 -23.05 3.25 4.94
N ARG A 207 -24.17 3.13 5.67
CA ARG A 207 -24.63 1.85 6.25
C ARG A 207 -24.70 0.70 5.25
N PRO A 208 -25.44 0.79 4.13
CA PRO A 208 -25.56 -0.32 3.19
C PRO A 208 -24.22 -0.71 2.56
N ILE A 209 -23.27 0.25 2.40
CA ILE A 209 -21.94 -0.04 1.92
C ILE A 209 -21.18 -0.91 2.93
N VAL A 210 -21.22 -0.55 4.22
CA VAL A 210 -20.59 -1.34 5.29
C VAL A 210 -21.20 -2.73 5.40
N GLU A 211 -22.53 -2.83 5.38
CA GLU A 211 -23.26 -4.10 5.45
C GLU A 211 -22.94 -5.03 4.28
N ASN A 212 -22.71 -4.49 3.08
CA ASN A 212 -22.32 -5.28 1.90
C ASN A 212 -20.85 -5.75 1.94
N VAL A 213 -19.97 -5.02 2.63
CA VAL A 213 -18.54 -5.36 2.76
C VAL A 213 -18.30 -6.40 3.85
N LEU A 214 -19.02 -6.28 4.96
CA LEU A 214 -18.85 -7.21 6.06
C LEU A 214 -19.49 -8.58 5.71
N PRO A 215 -18.87 -9.70 6.13
CA PRO A 215 -19.51 -11.01 6.01
C PRO A 215 -20.87 -11.04 6.70
N ASP A 216 -21.77 -11.89 6.22
CA ASP A 216 -23.12 -12.06 6.80
C ASP A 216 -23.06 -12.29 8.31
N GLY A 217 -23.81 -11.51 9.06
CA GLY A 217 -23.87 -11.59 10.52
C GLY A 217 -22.69 -10.96 11.28
N TRP A 218 -21.76 -10.28 10.57
CA TRP A 218 -20.60 -9.62 11.19
C TRP A 218 -20.83 -8.16 11.54
N MET A 219 -21.99 -7.58 11.22
CA MET A 219 -22.28 -6.19 11.57
C MET A 219 -22.23 -5.98 13.09
N CYS A 220 -21.59 -4.90 13.52
CA CYS A 220 -21.50 -4.51 14.92
C CYS A 220 -22.88 -4.08 15.48
N PRO A 221 -23.06 -4.03 16.83
CA PRO A 221 -24.22 -3.41 17.45
C PRO A 221 -24.45 -1.96 16.99
N GLU A 222 -25.69 -1.51 16.95
CA GLU A 222 -26.07 -0.18 16.44
C GLU A 222 -25.39 0.98 17.19
N ASP A 223 -25.19 0.86 18.48
CA ASP A 223 -24.53 1.82 19.35
C ASP A 223 -22.98 1.81 19.19
N GLU A 224 -22.45 0.82 18.47
CA GLU A 224 -21.03 0.69 18.12
C GLU A 224 -20.75 1.00 16.62
N PHE A 225 -21.76 1.44 15.87
CA PHE A 225 -21.63 1.89 14.49
C PHE A 225 -21.59 3.41 14.41
N TYR A 226 -20.39 3.96 14.27
CA TYR A 226 -20.12 5.39 14.28
C TYR A 226 -19.89 5.92 12.88
N VAL A 227 -20.72 6.89 12.45
CA VAL A 227 -20.52 7.63 11.20
C VAL A 227 -20.41 9.12 11.52
N ASN A 228 -19.31 9.75 11.15
CA ASN A 228 -18.99 11.15 11.45
C ASN A 228 -19.32 11.50 12.92
N PRO A 229 -18.72 10.82 13.92
CA PRO A 229 -19.11 11.00 15.33
C PRO A 229 -18.90 12.41 15.85
N THR A 230 -18.05 13.22 15.20
CA THR A 230 -17.86 14.65 15.50
C THR A 230 -18.88 15.57 14.84
N GLY A 231 -19.80 15.01 14.03
CA GLY A 231 -20.82 15.73 13.30
C GLY A 231 -20.41 16.07 11.85
N ARG A 232 -20.42 17.36 11.51
CA ARG A 232 -20.20 17.85 10.15
C ARG A 232 -18.73 17.67 9.69
N PHE A 233 -18.55 17.15 8.46
CA PHE A 233 -17.24 17.01 7.81
C PHE A 233 -17.31 17.48 6.34
N VAL A 234 -17.36 18.78 6.13
CA VAL A 234 -17.48 19.41 4.79
C VAL A 234 -16.12 19.87 4.27
N ILE A 235 -15.29 20.48 5.12
CA ILE A 235 -13.91 20.83 4.77
C ILE A 235 -13.02 19.64 5.08
N GLY A 236 -12.38 19.07 4.05
CA GLY A 236 -11.51 17.91 4.17
C GLY A 236 -10.40 17.94 3.14
N GLY A 237 -9.62 16.86 3.09
CA GLY A 237 -8.46 16.76 2.24
C GLY A 237 -7.37 17.77 2.61
N PRO A 238 -6.51 18.16 1.66
CA PRO A 238 -5.38 19.06 1.91
C PRO A 238 -5.75 20.46 2.39
N ASP A 239 -7.01 20.87 2.28
CA ASP A 239 -7.51 22.11 2.87
C ASP A 239 -7.74 21.98 4.38
N GLY A 240 -8.12 20.79 4.83
CA GLY A 240 -8.35 20.52 6.26
C GLY A 240 -7.06 20.19 7.03
N ASP A 241 -6.14 19.46 6.41
CA ASP A 241 -4.89 19.02 7.03
C ASP A 241 -3.80 18.82 5.96
N ALA A 242 -2.54 19.02 6.33
CA ALA A 242 -1.41 18.82 5.44
C ALA A 242 -1.13 17.32 5.26
N GLY A 243 -0.71 16.93 4.04
CA GLY A 243 -0.28 15.59 3.70
C GLY A 243 1.19 15.49 3.31
N LEU A 244 1.75 14.31 3.49
CA LEU A 244 3.11 13.95 3.08
C LEU A 244 3.17 12.51 2.56
N THR A 245 3.97 12.27 1.54
CA THR A 245 4.27 10.92 1.04
C THR A 245 4.84 10.04 2.15
N GLY A 246 4.38 8.79 2.23
CA GLY A 246 4.94 7.79 3.14
C GLY A 246 4.54 7.92 4.60
N ARG A 247 3.44 8.61 4.92
CA ARG A 247 2.91 8.73 6.28
C ARG A 247 1.78 7.75 6.62
N LYS A 248 1.43 6.84 5.71
CA LYS A 248 0.39 5.82 5.90
C LYS A 248 0.92 4.40 5.69
N ILE A 249 2.18 4.16 6.06
CA ILE A 249 2.89 2.90 5.82
C ILE A 249 2.23 1.67 6.45
N ILE A 250 1.54 1.83 7.57
CA ILE A 250 0.80 0.74 8.23
C ILE A 250 -0.52 0.45 7.51
N VAL A 251 -1.20 1.48 7.01
CA VAL A 251 -2.38 1.36 6.13
C VAL A 251 -1.98 0.70 4.80
N ASP A 252 -0.83 1.05 4.25
CA ASP A 252 -0.30 0.50 3.01
C ASP A 252 0.02 -0.99 3.09
N THR A 253 0.22 -1.53 4.30
CA THR A 253 0.69 -2.90 4.54
C THR A 253 -0.36 -3.76 5.25
N TYR A 254 -0.20 -4.01 6.55
CA TYR A 254 -0.98 -5.05 7.25
C TYR A 254 -1.85 -4.52 8.39
N GLY A 255 -2.02 -3.19 8.53
CA GLY A 255 -2.88 -2.59 9.55
C GLY A 255 -2.48 -2.90 10.99
N GLY A 256 -1.19 -3.13 11.24
CA GLY A 256 -0.65 -3.49 12.56
C GLY A 256 -0.65 -4.98 12.89
N ALA A 257 -1.14 -5.86 12.00
CA ALA A 257 -1.15 -7.31 12.22
C ALA A 257 0.24 -7.96 12.05
N ALA A 258 1.19 -7.27 11.41
CA ALA A 258 2.56 -7.72 11.23
C ALA A 258 3.55 -6.58 11.52
N PRO A 259 4.83 -6.89 11.80
CA PRO A 259 5.88 -5.88 11.90
C PRO A 259 6.03 -5.08 10.61
N HIS A 260 6.66 -3.89 10.73
CA HIS A 260 7.01 -3.03 9.60
C HIS A 260 8.46 -2.57 9.73
N GLY A 261 9.19 -2.53 8.60
CA GLY A 261 10.60 -2.10 8.58
C GLY A 261 10.81 -0.59 8.61
N GLY A 262 9.74 0.20 8.38
CA GLY A 262 9.77 1.66 8.41
C GLY A 262 9.87 2.31 7.03
N GLY A 263 10.26 1.59 5.97
CA GLY A 263 10.37 2.11 4.61
C GLY A 263 9.01 2.40 3.97
N ALA A 264 8.83 3.60 3.42
CA ALA A 264 7.68 3.95 2.60
C ALA A 264 7.83 3.42 1.17
N PHE A 265 6.71 3.19 0.46
CA PHE A 265 6.70 2.66 -0.90
C PHE A 265 6.55 3.75 -1.96
N SER A 266 5.50 4.57 -1.85
CA SER A 266 5.16 5.58 -2.87
C SER A 266 6.29 6.57 -3.11
N GLY A 267 6.44 6.99 -4.35
CA GLY A 267 7.50 7.91 -4.79
C GLY A 267 8.85 7.28 -5.08
N LYS A 268 9.00 5.97 -4.87
CA LYS A 268 10.24 5.22 -5.08
C LYS A 268 10.11 4.27 -6.27
N ASP A 269 11.08 4.29 -7.19
CA ASP A 269 11.23 3.26 -8.23
C ASP A 269 11.63 1.91 -7.62
N PRO A 270 11.47 0.77 -8.37
CA PRO A 270 11.67 -0.57 -7.82
C PRO A 270 13.13 -0.97 -7.52
N THR A 271 14.11 -0.10 -7.74
CA THR A 271 15.49 -0.35 -7.29
C THR A 271 15.66 -0.11 -5.79
N LYS A 272 14.75 0.64 -5.18
CA LYS A 272 14.71 0.86 -3.74
C LYS A 272 14.12 -0.38 -3.07
N VAL A 273 14.96 -1.08 -2.29
CA VAL A 273 14.58 -2.32 -1.59
C VAL A 273 13.46 -2.12 -0.57
N ASP A 274 13.30 -0.92 -0.03
CA ASP A 274 12.14 -0.55 0.81
C ASP A 274 10.81 -0.94 0.15
N ARG A 275 10.71 -0.75 -1.16
CA ARG A 275 9.52 -1.09 -1.95
C ARG A 275 9.62 -2.51 -2.50
N SER A 276 10.61 -2.81 -3.30
CA SER A 276 10.71 -4.07 -4.04
C SER A 276 10.85 -5.29 -3.14
N ALA A 277 11.69 -5.21 -2.09
CA ALA A 277 11.87 -6.33 -1.17
C ALA A 277 10.69 -6.51 -0.21
N ALA A 278 9.93 -5.45 0.12
CA ALA A 278 8.66 -5.59 0.84
C ALA A 278 7.61 -6.32 -0.02
N TYR A 279 7.55 -6.04 -1.32
CA TYR A 279 6.70 -6.78 -2.26
C TYR A 279 7.14 -8.23 -2.40
N ALA A 280 8.46 -8.49 -2.52
CA ALA A 280 8.99 -9.85 -2.54
C ALA A 280 8.68 -10.61 -1.25
N ALA A 281 8.84 -9.99 -0.09
CA ALA A 281 8.52 -10.60 1.20
C ALA A 281 7.03 -10.96 1.29
N ARG A 282 6.11 -10.07 0.82
CA ARG A 282 4.68 -10.38 0.71
C ARG A 282 4.42 -11.55 -0.25
N TYR A 283 5.02 -11.53 -1.42
CA TYR A 283 4.89 -12.59 -2.41
C TYR A 283 5.30 -13.95 -1.86
N LEU A 284 6.46 -14.03 -1.19
CA LEU A 284 6.94 -15.24 -0.54
C LEU A 284 5.98 -15.71 0.57
N ALA A 285 5.60 -14.83 1.50
CA ALA A 285 4.69 -15.17 2.60
C ALA A 285 3.33 -15.68 2.08
N LYS A 286 2.80 -15.03 1.03
CA LYS A 286 1.54 -15.43 0.40
C LYS A 286 1.64 -16.81 -0.24
N ASN A 287 2.73 -17.12 -0.93
CA ASN A 287 2.96 -18.43 -1.53
C ASN A 287 3.16 -19.53 -0.49
N VAL A 288 3.80 -19.26 0.66
CA VAL A 288 3.91 -20.22 1.78
C VAL A 288 2.53 -20.62 2.30
N VAL A 289 1.66 -19.62 2.55
CA VAL A 289 0.31 -19.88 3.06
C VAL A 289 -0.57 -20.54 1.98
N ALA A 290 -0.46 -20.11 0.72
CA ALA A 290 -1.17 -20.73 -0.41
C ALA A 290 -0.75 -22.17 -0.65
N ALA A 291 0.54 -22.51 -0.43
CA ALA A 291 1.06 -23.88 -0.51
C ALA A 291 0.53 -24.82 0.60
N GLY A 292 -0.14 -24.28 1.63
CA GLY A 292 -0.61 -25.05 2.77
C GLY A 292 0.49 -25.39 3.76
N LEU A 293 1.63 -24.69 3.72
CA LEU A 293 2.77 -24.95 4.61
C LEU A 293 2.59 -24.30 5.99
N ALA A 294 1.76 -23.25 6.08
CA ALA A 294 1.37 -22.59 7.31
C ALA A 294 0.02 -21.89 7.14
N ASP A 295 -0.69 -21.61 8.23
CA ASP A 295 -1.89 -20.76 8.22
C ASP A 295 -1.57 -19.28 8.35
N ARG A 296 -0.39 -18.96 8.94
CA ARG A 296 0.17 -17.62 9.09
C ARG A 296 1.66 -17.66 8.80
N CYS A 297 2.16 -16.68 8.09
CA CYS A 297 3.59 -16.60 7.78
C CYS A 297 4.04 -15.14 7.78
N THR A 298 5.04 -14.83 8.60
CA THR A 298 5.81 -13.59 8.56
C THR A 298 7.18 -13.89 7.96
N ILE A 299 7.61 -13.07 6.99
CA ILE A 299 8.96 -13.14 6.40
C ILE A 299 9.64 -11.80 6.60
N GLN A 300 10.90 -11.83 7.08
CA GLN A 300 11.77 -10.65 7.09
C GLN A 300 12.90 -10.85 6.10
N LEU A 301 13.14 -9.83 5.27
CA LEU A 301 14.33 -9.70 4.44
C LEU A 301 15.17 -8.52 4.95
N ALA A 302 16.50 -8.68 4.98
CA ALA A 302 17.41 -7.63 5.41
C ALA A 302 18.50 -7.40 4.36
N TYR A 303 18.82 -6.13 4.08
CA TYR A 303 19.83 -5.73 3.10
C TYR A 303 20.85 -4.77 3.70
N ALA A 304 22.08 -4.81 3.16
CA ALA A 304 23.10 -3.80 3.38
C ALA A 304 23.33 -3.01 2.07
N ILE A 305 23.61 -1.73 2.21
CA ILE A 305 23.94 -0.87 1.06
C ILE A 305 25.08 -1.46 0.22
N GLY A 306 24.91 -1.48 -1.08
CA GLY A 306 25.91 -2.00 -2.04
C GLY A 306 26.07 -3.51 -2.07
N VAL A 307 25.26 -4.28 -1.32
CA VAL A 307 25.29 -5.75 -1.31
C VAL A 307 24.08 -6.28 -2.08
N SER A 308 24.31 -7.19 -3.03
CA SER A 308 23.24 -7.74 -3.90
C SER A 308 22.40 -8.81 -3.21
N LYS A 309 22.97 -9.59 -2.29
CA LYS A 309 22.25 -10.66 -1.61
C LYS A 309 21.68 -10.15 -0.29
N PRO A 310 20.49 -10.64 0.15
CA PRO A 310 20.01 -10.32 1.47
C PRO A 310 20.98 -10.83 2.53
N LEU A 311 21.16 -10.05 3.62
CA LEU A 311 21.95 -10.46 4.78
C LEU A 311 21.31 -11.61 5.52
N SER A 312 19.99 -11.64 5.54
CA SER A 312 19.19 -12.70 6.19
C SER A 312 17.80 -12.81 5.54
N VAL A 313 17.29 -14.03 5.57
CA VAL A 313 15.89 -14.38 5.35
C VAL A 313 15.43 -15.05 6.64
N TYR A 314 14.41 -14.52 7.28
CA TYR A 314 13.83 -15.06 8.51
C TYR A 314 12.36 -15.39 8.28
N VAL A 315 11.92 -16.54 8.72
CA VAL A 315 10.54 -17.02 8.59
C VAL A 315 9.96 -17.37 9.96
N ASP A 316 8.80 -16.79 10.27
CA ASP A 316 7.97 -17.17 11.41
C ASP A 316 6.60 -17.66 10.93
N MET A 317 6.30 -18.91 11.18
CA MET A 317 5.01 -19.53 10.84
C MET A 317 4.00 -19.51 12.00
N HIS A 318 4.27 -18.79 13.08
CA HIS A 318 3.36 -18.58 14.22
C HIS A 318 2.78 -19.89 14.81
N ASP A 319 3.64 -20.88 15.01
CA ASP A 319 3.26 -22.23 15.48
C ASP A 319 2.21 -22.96 14.60
N THR A 320 1.98 -22.49 13.35
CA THR A 320 1.05 -23.09 12.38
C THR A 320 1.77 -23.85 11.27
N GLY A 321 3.09 -23.90 11.29
CA GLY A 321 3.91 -24.50 10.23
C GLY A 321 3.86 -26.02 10.20
N SER A 322 3.82 -26.60 9.00
CA SER A 322 3.92 -28.04 8.76
C SER A 322 5.34 -28.50 8.42
N VAL A 323 6.29 -27.58 8.31
CA VAL A 323 7.70 -27.82 7.95
C VAL A 323 8.62 -27.06 8.91
N ASP A 324 9.89 -27.44 8.93
CA ASP A 324 10.92 -26.73 9.69
C ASP A 324 11.20 -25.36 9.08
N ALA A 325 11.29 -24.32 9.92
CA ALA A 325 11.46 -22.95 9.47
C ALA A 325 12.79 -22.74 8.73
N ALA A 326 13.90 -23.32 9.21
CA ALA A 326 15.20 -23.17 8.56
C ALA A 326 15.25 -23.88 7.19
N LYS A 327 14.55 -25.00 7.03
CA LYS A 327 14.38 -25.63 5.71
C LYS A 327 13.57 -24.77 4.76
N LEU A 328 12.50 -24.12 5.27
CA LEU A 328 11.68 -23.24 4.46
C LEU A 328 12.47 -21.99 4.03
N GLU A 329 13.27 -21.38 4.91
CA GLU A 329 14.17 -20.28 4.55
C GLU A 329 15.10 -20.64 3.39
N GLY A 330 15.72 -21.83 3.44
CA GLY A 330 16.55 -22.34 2.35
C GLY A 330 15.77 -22.53 1.05
N ALA A 331 14.58 -23.14 1.12
CA ALA A 331 13.72 -23.37 -0.04
C ALA A 331 13.25 -22.05 -0.70
N LEU A 332 12.96 -21.00 0.09
CA LEU A 332 12.58 -19.70 -0.46
C LEU A 332 13.73 -19.03 -1.22
N VAL A 333 14.97 -19.12 -0.72
CA VAL A 333 16.17 -18.59 -1.39
C VAL A 333 16.49 -19.38 -2.67
N GLU A 334 16.20 -20.68 -2.70
CA GLU A 334 16.35 -21.51 -3.90
C GLU A 334 15.26 -21.19 -4.94
N ALA A 335 14.03 -20.98 -4.50
CA ALA A 335 12.88 -20.76 -5.36
C ALA A 335 12.86 -19.38 -6.05
N MET A 336 13.53 -18.36 -5.48
CA MET A 336 13.53 -17.01 -6.02
C MET A 336 14.86 -16.30 -5.76
N ASP A 337 15.43 -15.67 -6.79
CA ASP A 337 16.55 -14.74 -6.62
C ASP A 337 16.09 -13.48 -5.89
N LEU A 338 16.61 -13.31 -4.66
CA LEU A 338 16.28 -12.19 -3.78
C LEU A 338 17.26 -11.02 -3.91
N SER A 339 18.10 -10.98 -4.95
CA SER A 339 18.85 -9.77 -5.28
C SER A 339 17.89 -8.66 -5.74
N PRO A 340 18.25 -7.36 -5.60
CA PRO A 340 17.40 -6.27 -6.07
C PRO A 340 16.98 -6.42 -7.54
N ARG A 341 17.91 -6.86 -8.41
CA ARG A 341 17.61 -7.15 -9.81
C ARG A 341 16.70 -8.37 -9.95
N GLY A 342 17.01 -9.49 -9.28
CA GLY A 342 16.20 -10.71 -9.34
C GLY A 342 14.75 -10.46 -8.93
N ILE A 343 14.52 -9.67 -7.90
CA ILE A 343 13.17 -9.25 -7.47
C ILE A 343 12.47 -8.44 -8.57
N ARG A 344 13.14 -7.42 -9.13
CA ARG A 344 12.55 -6.58 -10.18
C ARG A 344 12.16 -7.37 -11.42
N GLU A 345 13.03 -8.27 -11.86
CA GLU A 345 12.81 -9.11 -13.03
C GLU A 345 11.69 -10.15 -12.77
N HIS A 346 11.75 -10.87 -11.66
CA HIS A 346 10.76 -11.89 -11.31
C HIS A 346 9.35 -11.31 -11.17
N LEU A 347 9.21 -10.20 -10.44
CA LEU A 347 7.93 -9.53 -10.23
C LEU A 347 7.58 -8.50 -11.32
N GLN A 348 8.46 -8.32 -12.33
CA GLN A 348 8.27 -7.40 -13.47
C GLN A 348 7.97 -5.95 -13.03
N LEU A 349 8.72 -5.45 -12.06
CA LEU A 349 8.45 -4.16 -11.41
C LEU A 349 8.89 -2.93 -12.22
N SER A 350 9.71 -3.07 -13.26
CA SER A 350 10.16 -1.96 -14.11
C SER A 350 9.09 -1.54 -15.13
N ARG A 351 7.87 -1.29 -14.65
CA ARG A 351 6.67 -0.92 -15.43
C ARG A 351 5.89 0.20 -14.73
N PRO A 352 5.08 0.99 -15.46
CA PRO A 352 4.22 2.02 -14.88
C PRO A 352 2.96 1.39 -14.23
N ILE A 353 3.11 0.78 -13.07
CA ILE A 353 2.09 -0.02 -12.37
C ILE A 353 1.80 0.48 -10.94
N TYR A 354 2.37 1.61 -10.55
CA TYR A 354 2.39 2.03 -9.14
C TYR A 354 1.23 2.93 -8.74
N THR A 355 0.74 3.75 -9.65
CA THR A 355 -0.39 4.64 -9.39
C THR A 355 -1.60 3.93 -8.75
N PRO A 356 -2.06 2.74 -9.22
CA PRO A 356 -3.17 2.04 -8.57
C PRO A 356 -2.86 1.49 -7.18
N SER A 357 -1.59 1.31 -6.84
CA SER A 357 -1.20 0.78 -5.52
C SER A 357 -1.18 1.83 -4.42
N SER A 358 -1.23 3.11 -4.77
CA SER A 358 -1.12 4.22 -3.83
C SER A 358 -2.29 4.35 -2.85
N SER A 359 -3.40 3.65 -3.03
CA SER A 359 -4.59 3.70 -2.17
C SER A 359 -5.18 2.32 -1.94
N TYR A 360 -5.86 2.15 -0.81
CA TYR A 360 -6.56 0.91 -0.41
C TYR A 360 -5.62 -0.29 -0.24
N GLY A 361 -4.38 -0.05 0.19
CA GLY A 361 -3.35 -1.03 0.47
C GLY A 361 -2.58 -1.52 -0.77
N HIS A 362 -1.29 -1.77 -0.57
CA HIS A 362 -0.43 -2.39 -1.59
C HIS A 362 -0.61 -3.90 -1.66
N PHE A 363 -1.18 -4.51 -0.61
CA PHE A 363 -1.37 -5.95 -0.48
C PHE A 363 -2.85 -6.34 -0.41
N GLY A 364 -3.13 -7.61 -0.73
CA GLY A 364 -4.49 -8.11 -0.77
C GLY A 364 -5.26 -7.70 -2.04
N ARG A 365 -4.57 -7.34 -3.09
CA ARG A 365 -5.12 -6.94 -4.38
C ARG A 365 -5.15 -8.11 -5.38
N ILE A 366 -5.83 -7.90 -6.48
CA ILE A 366 -5.88 -8.88 -7.59
C ILE A 366 -4.85 -8.47 -8.64
N PRO A 367 -3.93 -9.37 -9.05
CA PRO A 367 -3.02 -9.09 -10.17
C PRO A 367 -3.77 -8.70 -11.43
N THR A 368 -3.25 -7.71 -12.16
CA THR A 368 -3.84 -7.18 -13.39
C THR A 368 -3.01 -7.56 -14.62
N ASP A 369 -3.62 -7.55 -15.82
CA ASP A 369 -2.99 -7.98 -17.07
C ASP A 369 -1.83 -7.09 -17.50
N ASP A 370 -1.80 -5.83 -17.06
CA ASP A 370 -0.71 -4.88 -17.31
C ASP A 370 0.53 -5.12 -16.42
N GLY A 371 0.43 -6.07 -15.48
CA GLY A 371 1.48 -6.45 -14.53
C GLY A 371 1.34 -5.82 -13.14
N GLY A 372 0.29 -5.04 -12.92
CA GLY A 372 -0.01 -4.49 -11.59
C GLY A 372 -0.25 -5.59 -10.56
N PHE A 373 0.18 -5.35 -9.32
CA PHE A 373 0.07 -6.27 -8.20
C PHE A 373 0.64 -7.68 -8.46
N SER A 374 1.70 -7.79 -9.28
CA SER A 374 2.36 -9.06 -9.59
C SER A 374 2.82 -9.82 -8.34
N TRP A 375 3.14 -9.11 -7.26
CA TRP A 375 3.50 -9.67 -5.96
C TRP A 375 2.34 -10.34 -5.20
N GLU A 376 1.15 -10.31 -5.74
CA GLU A 376 -0.03 -11.01 -5.21
C GLU A 376 -0.30 -12.36 -5.91
N LYS A 377 0.52 -12.77 -6.88
CA LYS A 377 0.44 -14.09 -7.50
C LYS A 377 0.82 -15.20 -6.54
N THR A 378 0.30 -16.41 -6.82
CA THR A 378 0.60 -17.64 -6.04
C THR A 378 1.25 -18.72 -6.92
N ASP A 379 2.05 -18.28 -7.88
CA ASP A 379 2.70 -19.12 -8.90
C ASP A 379 4.06 -19.70 -8.44
N LEU A 380 4.54 -19.39 -7.22
CA LEU A 380 5.76 -19.96 -6.64
C LEU A 380 5.51 -21.25 -5.82
N VAL A 381 4.25 -21.64 -5.62
CA VAL A 381 3.85 -22.77 -4.76
C VAL A 381 4.58 -24.06 -5.10
N GLU A 382 4.63 -24.43 -6.38
CA GLU A 382 5.25 -25.71 -6.80
C GLU A 382 6.78 -25.66 -6.69
N ALA A 383 7.40 -24.50 -6.92
CA ALA A 383 8.85 -24.32 -6.73
C ALA A 383 9.25 -24.46 -5.26
N ILE A 384 8.49 -23.86 -4.34
CA ILE A 384 8.73 -23.97 -2.88
C ILE A 384 8.59 -25.43 -2.43
N LYS A 385 7.54 -26.15 -2.86
CA LYS A 385 7.34 -27.56 -2.54
C LYS A 385 8.45 -28.44 -3.08
N GLY A 386 8.90 -28.15 -4.32
CA GLY A 386 10.01 -28.87 -4.96
C GLY A 386 11.32 -28.71 -4.19
N ALA A 387 11.64 -27.51 -3.72
CA ALA A 387 12.84 -27.22 -2.95
C ALA A 387 12.82 -27.81 -1.50
N LEU A 388 11.64 -28.18 -0.99
CA LEU A 388 11.47 -28.86 0.30
C LEU A 388 11.54 -30.38 0.21
N SER A 389 11.48 -30.98 -0.99
CA SER A 389 11.51 -32.45 -1.23
C SER A 389 12.93 -32.96 -1.22
#